data_befb648a721650934c7c9e09791df9fa
#
_entry.id   befb648a721650934c7c9e09791df9fa
#
_cell.length_a   1.000
_cell.length_b   1.000
_cell.length_c   1.000
_cell.angle_alpha   90.00
_cell.angle_beta   90.00
_cell.angle_gamma   90.00
#
_symmetry.space_group_name_H-M   'P 1'
#
loop_
_entity.id
_entity.type
_entity.pdbx_description
1 polymer ?
#
loop_
_entity_poly.entity_id
_entity_poly.type
_entity_poly.pdbx_seq_one_letter_code
_entity_poly.pdbx_strand_id
1 'polypeptide(L)'
;MSATSAPRGLKPIGLLGGMPFAGSTREYLIKSGYSTAIFNGDVVGLADTANSTDDGFLVREAAASEVNPIGVFLGVSYTDPSTGQLTFKQYYPGGIAASDIKAVVSVNPFTLYEVQADGAIAQTQLGMTADLVQTAAGNTITGNSGLQLDASTASVGGEMFKIIDFVDRVGSTIGDAKTDVIVMMNQTEHAFLADVIT
;
A
#
# COMPACT_ATOMS: atom_id res chain seq x y z
N MET A 1 -11.74 -5.63 24.67
CA MET A 1 -10.70 -4.60 24.90
C MET A 1 -10.61 -3.78 23.63
N SER A 2 -10.62 -2.47 23.69
CA SER A 2 -10.49 -1.65 22.49
C SER A 2 -9.08 -1.83 21.92
N ALA A 3 -8.97 -2.24 20.66
CA ALA A 3 -7.67 -2.36 20.00
C ALA A 3 -6.98 -0.98 19.94
N THR A 4 -5.69 -0.96 20.22
CA THR A 4 -4.90 0.27 20.14
C THR A 4 -4.62 0.61 18.68
N SER A 5 -4.70 1.89 18.31
CA SER A 5 -4.29 2.34 16.99
C SER A 5 -2.78 2.10 16.79
N ALA A 6 -2.45 1.27 15.83
CA ALA A 6 -1.09 0.92 15.46
C ALA A 6 -0.97 0.82 13.93
N PRO A 7 -1.09 1.95 13.22
CA PRO A 7 -1.00 1.97 11.76
C PRO A 7 0.37 1.46 11.30
N ARG A 8 0.36 0.57 10.32
CA ARG A 8 1.57 -0.07 9.79
C ARG A 8 1.56 -0.25 8.28
N GLY A 9 0.52 0.27 7.61
CA GLY A 9 0.31 0.06 6.17
C GLY A 9 -0.11 -1.36 5.83
N LEU A 10 -0.04 -1.68 4.55
CA LEU A 10 -0.42 -2.97 3.96
C LEU A 10 0.74 -3.97 4.07
N LYS A 11 0.53 -5.05 4.81
CA LYS A 11 1.52 -6.12 4.99
C LYS A 11 1.12 -7.35 4.18
N PRO A 12 1.89 -7.77 3.15
CA PRO A 12 1.56 -8.97 2.39
C PRO A 12 1.69 -10.23 3.25
N ILE A 13 0.66 -11.08 3.24
CA ILE A 13 0.59 -12.32 4.05
C ILE A 13 0.43 -13.57 3.21
N GLY A 14 -0.14 -13.49 2.03
CA GLY A 14 -0.40 -14.66 1.18
C GLY A 14 -1.06 -14.28 -0.13
N LEU A 15 -1.53 -15.27 -0.86
CA LEU A 15 -2.32 -15.13 -2.08
C LEU A 15 -3.72 -15.70 -1.88
N LEU A 16 -4.70 -15.16 -2.58
CA LEU A 16 -6.12 -15.57 -2.49
C LEU A 16 -6.32 -17.08 -2.68
N GLY A 17 -5.47 -17.75 -3.42
CA GLY A 17 -5.50 -19.21 -3.62
C GLY A 17 -4.89 -20.03 -2.48
N GLY A 18 -4.60 -19.45 -1.32
CA GLY A 18 -4.02 -20.15 -0.16
C GLY A 18 -2.51 -20.40 -0.25
N MET A 19 -1.84 -19.87 -1.26
CA MET A 19 -0.39 -19.94 -1.36
C MET A 19 0.26 -18.85 -0.48
N PRO A 20 1.42 -19.14 0.15
CA PRO A 20 2.14 -18.14 0.91
C PRO A 20 2.67 -17.03 -0.03
N PHE A 21 2.85 -15.83 0.50
CA PHE A 21 3.56 -14.76 -0.21
C PHE A 21 5.06 -15.12 -0.30
N ALA A 22 5.49 -15.57 -1.47
CA ALA A 22 6.86 -15.99 -1.72
C ALA A 22 7.72 -14.90 -2.39
N GLY A 23 7.39 -13.61 -2.18
CA GLY A 23 8.14 -12.49 -2.74
C GLY A 23 7.84 -12.24 -4.22
N SER A 24 6.57 -12.33 -4.63
CA SER A 24 6.12 -11.94 -5.97
C SER A 24 6.20 -10.42 -6.13
N THR A 25 7.39 -9.92 -6.43
CA THR A 25 7.71 -8.50 -6.52
C THR A 25 8.29 -8.14 -7.87
N ARG A 26 8.17 -6.87 -8.25
CA ARG A 26 8.84 -6.25 -9.40
C ARG A 26 9.57 -5.00 -8.95
N GLU A 27 10.62 -4.65 -9.68
CA GLU A 27 11.35 -3.40 -9.50
C GLU A 27 10.83 -2.33 -10.45
N TYR A 28 10.58 -1.13 -9.91
CA TYR A 28 10.22 0.05 -10.66
C TYR A 28 11.15 1.21 -10.32
N LEU A 29 11.38 2.08 -11.28
CA LEU A 29 12.22 3.26 -11.06
C LEU A 29 11.43 4.37 -10.36
N ILE A 30 12.05 4.98 -9.36
CA ILE A 30 11.60 6.26 -8.80
C ILE A 30 12.43 7.36 -9.44
N LYS A 31 11.80 8.47 -9.83
CA LYS A 31 12.49 9.60 -10.45
C LYS A 31 13.53 10.20 -9.50
N SER A 32 14.68 10.55 -10.05
CA SER A 32 15.70 11.30 -9.32
C SER A 32 15.14 12.59 -8.73
N GLY A 33 15.32 12.80 -7.43
CA GLY A 33 14.82 13.98 -6.74
C GLY A 33 13.34 13.95 -6.40
N TYR A 34 12.61 12.84 -6.61
CA TYR A 34 11.21 12.71 -6.19
C TYR A 34 11.08 13.04 -4.70
N SER A 35 10.27 14.06 -4.38
CA SER A 35 10.27 14.68 -3.05
C SER A 35 9.47 13.96 -1.99
N THR A 36 8.48 13.15 -2.41
CA THR A 36 7.57 12.47 -1.48
C THR A 36 8.20 11.20 -0.92
N ALA A 37 8.20 11.05 0.39
CA ALA A 37 8.65 9.82 1.04
C ALA A 37 7.63 8.69 0.81
N ILE A 38 8.14 7.47 0.57
CA ILE A 38 7.33 6.26 0.38
C ILE A 38 7.74 5.24 1.43
N PHE A 39 6.79 4.76 2.22
CA PHE A 39 7.03 3.83 3.32
C PHE A 39 6.57 2.41 2.98
N ASN A 40 7.16 1.42 3.63
CA ASN A 40 6.74 0.03 3.50
C ASN A 40 5.25 -0.11 3.86
N GLY A 41 4.46 -0.67 2.94
CA GLY A 41 3.02 -0.77 3.07
C GLY A 41 2.23 0.41 2.47
N ASP A 42 2.90 1.39 1.84
CA ASP A 42 2.22 2.40 1.04
C ASP A 42 1.75 1.81 -0.30
N VAL A 43 0.63 2.31 -0.80
CA VAL A 43 0.17 2.03 -2.17
C VAL A 43 0.94 2.92 -3.14
N VAL A 44 1.32 2.35 -4.25
CA VAL A 44 2.09 3.03 -5.30
C VAL A 44 1.48 2.77 -6.68
N GLY A 45 1.59 3.76 -7.54
CA GLY A 45 1.16 3.73 -8.92
C GLY A 45 2.25 4.21 -9.87
N LEU A 46 1.96 4.19 -11.15
CA LEU A 46 2.79 4.85 -12.16
C LEU A 46 2.22 6.24 -12.42
N ALA A 47 3.08 7.24 -12.42
CA ALA A 47 2.64 8.57 -12.81
C ALA A 47 2.14 8.53 -14.25
N ASP A 48 0.89 8.89 -14.43
CA ASP A 48 0.21 9.00 -15.72
C ASP A 48 -0.54 10.34 -15.75
N THR A 49 0.22 11.38 -15.92
CA THR A 49 -0.36 12.70 -16.20
C THR A 49 0.22 13.16 -17.52
N ALA A 50 -0.63 13.16 -18.55
CA ALA A 50 -0.27 13.72 -19.85
C ALA A 50 0.36 15.11 -19.68
N ASN A 51 1.67 15.22 -19.85
CA ASN A 51 2.55 16.37 -19.60
C ASN A 51 3.24 16.41 -18.22
N SER A 52 3.30 15.33 -17.45
CA SER A 52 4.17 15.26 -16.26
C SER A 52 5.58 14.83 -16.65
N THR A 53 6.56 15.45 -16.03
CA THR A 53 7.97 15.00 -16.15
C THR A 53 8.22 13.67 -15.41
N ASP A 54 7.22 13.15 -14.71
CA ASP A 54 7.28 11.94 -13.89
C ASP A 54 6.65 10.73 -14.58
N ASP A 55 6.17 10.88 -15.83
CA ASP A 55 5.50 9.81 -16.57
C ASP A 55 6.33 8.53 -16.63
N GLY A 56 5.71 7.41 -16.27
CA GLY A 56 6.34 6.09 -16.23
C GLY A 56 7.23 5.82 -15.01
N PHE A 57 7.40 6.79 -14.11
CA PHE A 57 8.06 6.57 -12.83
C PHE A 57 7.05 6.19 -11.75
N LEU A 58 7.55 5.46 -10.73
CA LEU A 58 6.76 5.11 -9.57
C LEU A 58 6.52 6.33 -8.69
N VAL A 59 5.28 6.53 -8.31
CA VAL A 59 4.84 7.57 -7.38
C VAL A 59 4.06 6.95 -6.24
N ARG A 60 4.01 7.65 -5.10
CA ARG A 60 3.14 7.28 -3.99
C ARG A 60 1.72 7.71 -4.31
N GLU A 61 0.78 6.78 -4.22
CA GLU A 61 -0.63 7.10 -4.31
C GLU A 61 -1.14 7.73 -3.00
N ALA A 62 -2.01 8.71 -3.13
CA ALA A 62 -2.69 9.27 -1.97
C ALA A 62 -3.71 8.28 -1.41
N ALA A 63 -3.97 8.37 -0.11
CA ALA A 63 -4.76 7.39 0.62
C ALA A 63 -6.23 7.26 0.19
N ALA A 64 -6.79 8.26 -0.46
CA ALA A 64 -8.18 8.25 -0.90
C ALA A 64 -8.26 8.70 -2.36
N SER A 65 -8.69 7.81 -3.21
CA SER A 65 -8.97 8.08 -4.62
C SER A 65 -7.76 8.60 -5.39
N GLU A 66 -7.39 7.93 -6.27
CA GLU A 66 -6.85 8.32 -7.57
C GLU A 66 -5.78 7.40 -8.08
N VAL A 67 -6.09 6.95 -9.21
CA VAL A 67 -5.26 6.74 -10.38
C VAL A 67 -4.32 5.55 -10.32
N ASN A 68 -4.88 4.42 -10.70
CA ASN A 68 -4.11 3.30 -11.23
C ASN A 68 -3.01 2.74 -10.29
N PRO A 69 -3.36 2.30 -9.08
CA PRO A 69 -2.40 1.64 -8.22
C PRO A 69 -1.88 0.37 -8.89
N ILE A 70 -0.57 0.17 -8.90
CA ILE A 70 0.06 -1.04 -9.43
C ILE A 70 0.40 -2.04 -8.34
N GLY A 71 0.43 -1.62 -7.08
CA GLY A 71 0.79 -2.50 -5.98
C GLY A 71 1.18 -1.79 -4.70
N VAL A 72 1.83 -2.55 -3.82
CA VAL A 72 2.27 -2.11 -2.50
C VAL A 72 3.79 -2.07 -2.43
N PHE A 73 4.32 -0.95 -1.96
CA PHE A 73 5.76 -0.72 -1.80
C PHE A 73 6.31 -1.52 -0.61
N LEU A 74 7.42 -2.22 -0.83
CA LEU A 74 8.07 -3.07 0.18
C LEU A 74 9.47 -2.60 0.56
N GLY A 75 10.10 -1.78 -0.26
CA GLY A 75 11.45 -1.29 -0.01
C GLY A 75 12.08 -0.64 -1.22
N VAL A 76 13.28 -0.11 -1.05
CA VAL A 76 14.01 0.60 -2.09
C VAL A 76 15.49 0.29 -2.04
N SER A 77 16.14 0.30 -3.20
CA SER A 77 17.60 0.30 -3.35
C SER A 77 18.04 1.46 -4.22
N TYR A 78 19.14 2.07 -3.89
CA TYR A 78 19.77 3.15 -4.68
C TYR A 78 21.24 3.32 -4.29
N THR A 79 22.04 3.90 -5.17
CA THR A 79 23.38 4.35 -4.82
C THR A 79 23.30 5.70 -4.11
N ASP A 80 23.72 5.74 -2.85
CA ASP A 80 23.74 6.98 -2.06
C ASP A 80 24.67 8.00 -2.70
N PRO A 81 24.16 9.17 -3.14
CA PRO A 81 24.97 10.16 -3.84
C PRO A 81 26.06 10.79 -2.98
N SER A 82 25.98 10.67 -1.65
CA SER A 82 26.99 11.22 -0.73
C SER A 82 28.14 10.26 -0.46
N THR A 83 27.85 8.95 -0.41
CA THR A 83 28.85 7.92 -0.07
C THR A 83 29.28 7.07 -1.26
N GLY A 84 28.52 7.06 -2.34
CA GLY A 84 28.72 6.20 -3.50
C GLY A 84 28.42 4.72 -3.23
N GLN A 85 27.80 4.38 -2.12
CA GLN A 85 27.50 3.01 -1.72
C GLN A 85 26.07 2.61 -2.08
N LEU A 86 25.89 1.37 -2.55
CA LEU A 86 24.56 0.81 -2.73
C LEU A 86 23.88 0.63 -1.37
N THR A 87 22.73 1.25 -1.23
CA THR A 87 21.94 1.31 0.01
C THR A 87 20.61 0.65 -0.18
N PHE A 88 20.18 -0.18 0.78
CA PHE A 88 18.85 -0.78 0.85
C PHE A 88 18.12 -0.23 2.05
N LYS A 89 16.88 0.25 1.84
CA LYS A 89 16.02 0.76 2.91
C LYS A 89 14.59 0.23 2.78
N GLN A 90 13.91 0.12 3.92
CA GLN A 90 12.49 -0.22 3.97
C GLN A 90 11.58 0.94 3.49
N TYR A 91 12.10 2.16 3.44
CA TYR A 91 11.35 3.32 2.97
C TYR A 91 12.24 4.21 2.09
N TYR A 92 11.62 4.89 1.16
CA TYR A 92 12.26 5.94 0.38
C TYR A 92 12.10 7.28 1.11
N PRO A 93 13.18 7.97 1.49
CA PRO A 93 13.08 9.16 2.33
C PRO A 93 12.61 10.42 1.59
N GLY A 94 12.53 10.40 0.27
CA GLY A 94 12.29 11.58 -0.56
C GLY A 94 13.57 12.35 -0.88
N GLY A 95 13.59 13.04 -2.03
CA GLY A 95 14.64 13.99 -2.41
C GLY A 95 16.02 13.39 -2.74
N ILE A 96 16.12 12.08 -2.97
CA ILE A 96 17.40 11.43 -3.33
C ILE A 96 17.75 11.75 -4.77
N ALA A 97 18.92 12.38 -4.99
CA ALA A 97 19.43 12.73 -6.30
C ALA A 97 20.28 11.59 -6.91
N ALA A 98 19.69 10.43 -7.09
CA ALA A 98 20.29 9.27 -7.75
C ALA A 98 19.46 8.89 -8.98
N SER A 99 20.09 8.29 -9.99
CA SER A 99 19.40 7.85 -11.22
C SER A 99 19.03 6.37 -11.21
N ASP A 100 19.48 5.63 -10.21
CA ASP A 100 19.33 4.17 -10.06
C ASP A 100 18.39 3.78 -8.92
N ILE A 101 17.45 4.65 -8.55
CA ILE A 101 16.51 4.40 -7.45
C ILE A 101 15.48 3.35 -7.90
N LYS A 102 15.53 2.16 -7.30
CA LYS A 102 14.64 1.03 -7.59
C LYS A 102 13.77 0.71 -6.41
N ALA A 103 12.48 0.84 -6.59
CA ALA A 103 11.46 0.42 -5.64
C ALA A 103 11.09 -1.06 -5.86
N VAL A 104 11.00 -1.82 -4.78
CA VAL A 104 10.48 -3.18 -4.78
C VAL A 104 8.99 -3.13 -4.47
N VAL A 105 8.16 -3.60 -5.39
CA VAL A 105 6.70 -3.50 -5.33
C VAL A 105 6.05 -4.87 -5.45
N SER A 106 5.11 -5.18 -4.58
CA SER A 106 4.21 -6.33 -4.71
C SER A 106 3.10 -5.99 -5.70
N VAL A 107 3.18 -6.56 -6.91
CA VAL A 107 2.28 -6.21 -8.03
C VAL A 107 1.25 -7.29 -8.34
N ASN A 108 1.23 -8.40 -7.60
CA ASN A 108 0.26 -9.46 -7.87
C ASN A 108 -1.12 -9.04 -7.33
N PRO A 109 -2.14 -8.89 -8.19
CA PRO A 109 -3.47 -8.43 -7.81
C PRO A 109 -4.19 -9.37 -6.83
N PHE A 110 -3.77 -10.63 -6.75
CA PHE A 110 -4.32 -11.64 -5.83
C PHE A 110 -3.58 -11.70 -4.49
N THR A 111 -2.67 -10.76 -4.23
CA THR A 111 -1.99 -10.69 -2.93
C THR A 111 -2.97 -10.26 -1.86
N LEU A 112 -2.96 -11.01 -0.76
CA LEU A 112 -3.68 -10.67 0.46
C LEU A 112 -2.77 -9.85 1.37
N TYR A 113 -3.32 -8.76 1.89
CA TYR A 113 -2.63 -7.86 2.80
C TYR A 113 -3.36 -7.79 4.12
N GLU A 114 -2.60 -7.86 5.21
CA GLU A 114 -3.09 -7.51 6.54
C GLU A 114 -2.97 -6.00 6.72
N VAL A 115 -4.04 -5.36 7.16
CA VAL A 115 -4.09 -3.93 7.48
C VAL A 115 -5.01 -3.69 8.67
N GLN A 116 -4.70 -2.69 9.49
CA GLN A 116 -5.59 -2.24 10.56
C GLN A 116 -6.58 -1.23 10.01
N ALA A 117 -7.86 -1.35 10.36
CA ALA A 117 -8.85 -0.32 10.08
C ALA A 117 -8.74 0.84 11.09
N ASP A 118 -9.11 2.03 10.66
CA ASP A 118 -9.16 3.21 11.52
C ASP A 118 -10.41 3.24 12.44
N GLY A 119 -11.36 2.35 12.17
CA GLY A 119 -12.60 2.17 12.90
C GLY A 119 -12.99 0.71 13.04
N ALA A 120 -14.21 0.47 13.54
CA ALA A 120 -14.78 -0.85 13.66
C ALA A 120 -15.28 -1.37 12.31
N ILE A 121 -14.89 -2.59 11.95
CA ILE A 121 -15.41 -3.32 10.79
C ILE A 121 -16.27 -4.48 11.32
N ALA A 122 -17.54 -4.48 10.94
CA ALA A 122 -18.50 -5.51 11.35
C ALA A 122 -18.48 -6.70 10.38
N GLN A 123 -18.96 -7.86 10.84
CA GLN A 123 -19.11 -9.08 10.03
C GLN A 123 -19.92 -8.85 8.74
N THR A 124 -20.88 -7.93 8.76
CA THR A 124 -21.71 -7.59 7.60
C THR A 124 -20.96 -6.86 6.48
N GLN A 125 -19.76 -6.33 6.77
CA GLN A 125 -18.92 -5.62 5.82
C GLN A 125 -17.90 -6.56 5.10
N LEU A 126 -17.93 -7.86 5.43
CA LEU A 126 -17.15 -8.86 4.71
C LEU A 126 -17.58 -8.91 3.23
N GLY A 127 -16.62 -8.83 2.34
CA GLY A 127 -16.85 -8.78 0.89
C GLY A 127 -17.14 -7.38 0.33
N MET A 128 -17.32 -6.37 1.18
CA MET A 128 -17.40 -4.97 0.77
C MET A 128 -16.02 -4.42 0.38
N THR A 129 -16.02 -3.29 -0.31
CA THR A 129 -14.81 -2.54 -0.65
C THR A 129 -14.66 -1.33 0.27
N ALA A 130 -13.43 -0.90 0.51
CA ALA A 130 -13.11 0.28 1.30
C ALA A 130 -11.82 0.93 0.79
N ASP A 131 -11.69 2.23 1.04
CA ASP A 131 -10.49 3.00 0.74
C ASP A 131 -9.45 2.92 1.87
N LEU A 132 -8.33 3.56 1.65
CA LEU A 132 -7.30 3.76 2.65
C LEU A 132 -7.33 5.19 3.17
N VAL A 133 -6.89 5.37 4.39
CA VAL A 133 -6.72 6.68 5.01
C VAL A 133 -5.35 6.79 5.67
N GLN A 134 -4.71 7.94 5.50
CA GLN A 134 -3.44 8.25 6.18
C GLN A 134 -3.73 8.80 7.57
N THR A 135 -3.76 7.95 8.57
CA THR A 135 -4.07 8.38 9.97
C THR A 135 -2.85 8.84 10.74
N ALA A 136 -1.66 8.43 10.32
CA ALA A 136 -0.39 8.84 10.90
C ALA A 136 0.67 9.04 9.81
N ALA A 137 1.69 9.83 10.09
CA ALA A 137 2.87 9.89 9.24
C ALA A 137 3.58 8.54 9.23
N GLY A 138 4.27 8.22 8.13
CA GLY A 138 5.14 7.04 8.08
C GLY A 138 6.27 7.15 9.10
N ASN A 139 6.69 6.03 9.64
CA ASN A 139 7.69 5.97 10.70
C ASN A 139 9.09 5.78 10.09
N THR A 140 9.94 6.78 10.21
CA THR A 140 11.31 6.78 9.65
C THR A 140 12.26 5.83 10.39
N ILE A 141 11.91 5.38 11.58
CA ILE A 141 12.72 4.43 12.36
C ILE A 141 12.44 3.00 11.93
N THR A 142 11.15 2.65 11.81
CA THR A 142 10.73 1.30 11.41
C THR A 142 10.59 1.15 9.90
N GLY A 143 10.46 2.25 9.17
CA GLY A 143 10.19 2.26 7.73
C GLY A 143 8.73 1.95 7.35
N ASN A 144 7.84 1.75 8.32
CA ASN A 144 6.45 1.38 8.08
C ASN A 144 5.57 2.58 7.75
N SER A 145 4.59 2.36 6.90
CA SER A 145 3.54 3.32 6.56
C SER A 145 2.61 3.61 7.74
N GLY A 146 1.97 4.78 7.70
CA GLY A 146 0.88 5.16 8.60
C GLY A 146 -0.51 4.95 8.01
N LEU A 147 -0.64 4.21 6.90
CA LEU A 147 -1.93 3.90 6.27
C LEU A 147 -2.75 2.91 7.11
N GLN A 148 -4.06 3.14 7.12
CA GLN A 148 -5.10 2.26 7.66
C GLN A 148 -6.22 2.11 6.64
N LEU A 149 -7.06 1.07 6.80
CA LEU A 149 -8.29 0.94 6.03
C LEU A 149 -9.33 1.92 6.61
N ASP A 150 -9.96 2.71 5.75
CA ASP A 150 -11.02 3.65 6.16
C ASP A 150 -12.33 2.89 6.36
N ALA A 151 -12.69 2.68 7.61
CA ALA A 151 -13.93 1.98 7.97
C ALA A 151 -15.20 2.73 7.54
N SER A 152 -15.11 4.05 7.37
CA SER A 152 -16.25 4.90 6.99
C SER A 152 -16.62 4.77 5.51
N THR A 153 -15.67 4.36 4.66
CA THR A 153 -15.88 4.18 3.21
C THR A 153 -16.38 2.78 2.84
N ALA A 154 -16.46 1.85 3.80
CA ALA A 154 -16.86 0.47 3.53
C ALA A 154 -18.25 0.40 2.85
N SER A 155 -18.28 0.01 1.59
CA SER A 155 -19.45 0.06 0.69
C SER A 155 -19.53 -1.12 -0.28
N VAL A 156 -20.58 -1.15 -1.10
CA VAL A 156 -20.87 -2.23 -2.06
C VAL A 156 -20.20 -1.97 -3.42
N GLY A 157 -19.00 -1.45 -3.45
CA GLY A 157 -18.23 -1.43 -4.68
C GLY A 157 -17.56 -0.10 -5.03
N GLY A 158 -16.53 -0.15 -5.83
CA GLY A 158 -15.82 1.00 -6.37
C GLY A 158 -14.61 1.48 -5.58
N GLU A 159 -14.39 0.97 -4.36
CA GLU A 159 -13.27 1.39 -3.52
C GLU A 159 -12.00 0.55 -3.80
N MET A 160 -10.85 1.06 -3.39
CA MET A 160 -9.53 0.53 -3.76
C MET A 160 -9.26 -0.90 -3.25
N PHE A 161 -9.75 -1.27 -2.06
CA PHE A 161 -9.49 -2.57 -1.44
C PHE A 161 -10.77 -3.31 -1.08
N LYS A 162 -10.79 -4.62 -1.32
CA LYS A 162 -11.88 -5.52 -0.93
C LYS A 162 -11.54 -6.25 0.36
N ILE A 163 -12.45 -6.22 1.32
CA ILE A 163 -12.33 -6.94 2.60
C ILE A 163 -12.60 -8.41 2.36
N ILE A 164 -11.58 -9.27 2.59
CA ILE A 164 -11.65 -10.71 2.31
C ILE A 164 -11.88 -11.51 3.57
N ASP A 165 -11.27 -11.09 4.70
CA ASP A 165 -11.36 -11.82 5.96
C ASP A 165 -10.98 -10.91 7.14
N PHE A 166 -11.16 -11.41 8.35
CA PHE A 166 -10.76 -10.76 9.58
C PHE A 166 -9.53 -11.45 10.19
N VAL A 167 -8.70 -10.67 10.88
CA VAL A 167 -7.60 -11.23 11.67
C VAL A 167 -8.11 -11.42 13.10
N ASP A 168 -8.44 -12.66 13.46
CA ASP A 168 -8.85 -13.01 14.82
C ASP A 168 -7.60 -13.34 15.66
N ARG A 169 -7.24 -12.42 16.51
CA ARG A 169 -6.12 -12.57 17.45
C ARG A 169 -6.35 -11.76 18.72
N VAL A 170 -5.56 -12.04 19.74
CA VAL A 170 -5.57 -11.24 20.96
C VAL A 170 -5.32 -9.76 20.64
N GLY A 171 -6.32 -8.92 20.91
CA GLY A 171 -6.27 -7.48 20.66
C GLY A 171 -6.91 -7.03 19.33
N SER A 172 -7.41 -7.95 18.52
CA SER A 172 -8.23 -7.64 17.35
C SER A 172 -9.35 -8.64 17.23
N THR A 173 -10.57 -8.19 17.47
CA THR A 173 -11.81 -8.96 17.34
C THR A 173 -12.75 -8.23 16.39
N ILE A 174 -13.59 -8.95 15.68
CA ILE A 174 -14.59 -8.36 14.76
C ILE A 174 -15.43 -7.32 15.49
N GLY A 175 -15.49 -6.10 14.95
CA GLY A 175 -16.23 -4.98 15.53
C GLY A 175 -15.49 -4.21 16.63
N ASP A 176 -14.25 -4.54 16.92
CA ASP A 176 -13.40 -3.71 17.78
C ASP A 176 -13.15 -2.34 17.15
N ALA A 177 -12.89 -1.33 17.98
CA ALA A 177 -12.66 0.05 17.54
C ALA A 177 -11.52 0.21 16.52
N LYS A 178 -10.61 -0.75 16.46
CA LYS A 178 -9.51 -0.85 15.47
C LYS A 178 -9.38 -2.31 15.04
N THR A 179 -10.22 -2.72 14.08
CA THR A 179 -10.24 -4.11 13.59
C THR A 179 -9.09 -4.35 12.63
N ASP A 180 -8.32 -5.42 12.83
CA ASP A 180 -7.36 -5.89 11.82
C ASP A 180 -8.10 -6.75 10.79
N VAL A 181 -7.90 -6.46 9.52
CA VAL A 181 -8.58 -7.14 8.40
C VAL A 181 -7.58 -7.62 7.36
N ILE A 182 -8.00 -8.61 6.60
CA ILE A 182 -7.31 -9.09 5.41
C ILE A 182 -8.01 -8.51 4.19
N VAL A 183 -7.27 -7.78 3.39
CA VAL A 183 -7.79 -7.13 2.20
C VAL A 183 -7.04 -7.56 0.94
N MET A 184 -7.68 -7.43 -0.19
CA MET A 184 -7.09 -7.61 -1.52
C MET A 184 -7.37 -6.36 -2.34
N MET A 185 -6.43 -5.96 -3.20
CA MET A 185 -6.64 -4.86 -4.12
C MET A 185 -7.83 -5.18 -5.04
N ASN A 186 -8.72 -4.22 -5.22
CA ASN A 186 -9.85 -4.37 -6.12
C ASN A 186 -9.33 -4.42 -7.57
N GLN A 187 -9.77 -5.43 -8.31
CA GLN A 187 -9.27 -5.64 -9.68
C GLN A 187 -9.67 -4.51 -10.63
N THR A 188 -10.79 -3.85 -10.37
CA THR A 188 -11.25 -2.69 -11.17
C THR A 188 -10.39 -1.45 -10.97
N GLU A 189 -9.66 -1.39 -9.87
CA GLU A 189 -8.78 -0.26 -9.54
C GLU A 189 -7.30 -0.54 -9.84
N HIS A 190 -6.93 -1.79 -10.09
CA HIS A 190 -5.55 -2.16 -10.39
C HIS A 190 -5.16 -1.74 -11.81
N ALA A 191 -4.14 -0.88 -11.95
CA ALA A 191 -3.73 -0.26 -13.22
C ALA A 191 -3.53 -1.21 -14.41
N PHE A 192 -3.07 -2.44 -14.14
CA PHE A 192 -2.84 -3.42 -15.22
C PHE A 192 -4.04 -4.34 -15.49
N LEU A 193 -5.11 -4.24 -14.72
CA LEU A 193 -6.31 -5.06 -14.86
C LEU A 193 -7.56 -4.22 -15.12
N ALA A 194 -7.56 -2.97 -14.67
CA ALA A 194 -8.63 -2.04 -14.96
C ALA A 194 -8.71 -1.86 -16.49
N ASP A 195 -9.88 -2.09 -17.04
CA ASP A 195 -10.18 -1.72 -18.43
C ASP A 195 -10.37 -0.20 -18.43
N VAL A 196 -9.30 0.54 -18.66
CA VAL A 196 -9.34 2.01 -18.72
C VAL A 196 -10.12 2.40 -19.96
N ILE A 197 -11.43 2.42 -19.81
CA ILE A 197 -12.29 3.08 -20.79
C ILE A 197 -12.20 4.58 -20.47
N THR A 198 -11.32 5.26 -21.17
CA THR A 198 -11.22 6.73 -21.19
C THR A 198 -12.49 7.34 -21.79
#